data_5657ec482d7c5876add8c78062d69ea3
#
_entry.id   5657ec482d7c5876add8c78062d69ea3
#
_cell.length_a   1.000
_cell.length_b   1.000
_cell.length_c   1.000
_cell.angle_alpha   90.00
_cell.angle_beta   90.00
_cell.angle_gamma   90.00
#
_symmetry.space_group_name_H-M   'P 1'
#
loop_
_entity.id
_entity.type
_entity.pdbx_description
1 polymer ?
#
loop_
_entity_poly.entity_id
_entity_poly.type
_entity_poly.pdbx_seq_one_letter_code
_entity_poly.pdbx_strand_id
1 'polypeptide(L)'
;MKKTREKKAVALRYNSQLEAVPKVIAKGSGKIAENIIELAKEHGIPVQSDPDLVEVLSTLKINEEIPPSLYIAVAELLAFVYSLNSKKK
;
A
#
# COMPACT_ATOMS: atom_id res chain seq x y z
N MET A 1 -31.30 -1.33 -3.40
CA MET A 1 -30.35 -2.26 -3.49
C MET A 1 -29.00 -1.83 -3.01
N LYS A 2 -28.34 -2.71 -2.34
CA LYS A 2 -27.11 -2.37 -1.75
C LYS A 2 -25.95 -2.74 -2.60
N LYS A 3 -25.03 -1.84 -2.79
CA LYS A 3 -23.88 -2.11 -3.55
C LYS A 3 -22.81 -2.64 -2.68
N THR A 4 -22.22 -3.73 -3.05
CA THR A 4 -21.08 -4.29 -2.34
C THR A 4 -19.81 -3.76 -2.91
N ARG A 5 -18.99 -3.13 -2.09
CA ARG A 5 -17.72 -2.65 -2.56
C ARG A 5 -16.76 -3.77 -2.66
N GLU A 6 -16.08 -3.85 -3.78
CA GLU A 6 -15.02 -4.81 -3.92
C GLU A 6 -13.86 -4.40 -3.06
N LYS A 7 -13.18 -5.40 -2.50
CA LYS A 7 -11.95 -5.15 -1.78
C LYS A 7 -10.90 -4.69 -2.76
N LYS A 8 -10.10 -3.72 -2.34
CA LYS A 8 -8.99 -3.25 -3.15
C LYS A 8 -7.72 -3.28 -2.34
N ALA A 9 -6.61 -3.54 -3.00
CA ALA A 9 -5.31 -3.57 -2.36
C ALA A 9 -4.28 -2.94 -3.28
N VAL A 10 -3.34 -2.24 -2.68
CA VAL A 10 -2.23 -1.63 -3.40
C VAL A 10 -0.97 -1.93 -2.61
N ALA A 11 0.06 -2.36 -3.29
CA ALA A 11 1.35 -2.61 -2.67
C ALA A 11 2.31 -1.51 -3.08
N LEU A 12 2.99 -0.96 -2.10
CA LEU A 12 3.98 0.08 -2.32
C LEU A 12 5.36 -0.44 -1.99
N ARG A 13 6.34 0.03 -2.73
CA ARG A 13 7.73 -0.27 -2.44
C ARG A 13 8.47 1.03 -2.19
N TYR A 14 9.24 1.06 -1.14
CA TYR A 14 10.08 2.21 -0.85
C TYR A 14 11.39 1.76 -0.26
N ASN A 15 12.46 2.11 -0.94
CA ASN A 15 13.80 1.85 -0.45
C ASN A 15 14.52 3.19 -0.49
N SER A 16 14.69 3.79 0.68
CA SER A 16 15.20 5.16 0.75
C SER A 16 16.62 5.30 0.19
N GLN A 17 17.33 4.19 0.03
CA GLN A 17 18.66 4.26 -0.54
C GLN A 17 18.65 4.24 -2.05
N LEU A 18 17.59 3.74 -2.64
CA LEU A 18 17.48 3.61 -4.09
C LEU A 18 16.46 4.54 -4.71
N GLU A 19 15.49 4.98 -3.94
CA GLU A 19 14.36 5.70 -4.49
C GLU A 19 14.04 6.92 -3.66
N ALA A 20 13.71 8.01 -4.33
CA ALA A 20 13.32 9.22 -3.64
C ALA A 20 11.91 9.14 -3.10
N VAL A 21 11.03 8.42 -3.80
CA VAL A 21 9.64 8.29 -3.40
C VAL A 21 9.18 6.86 -3.61
N PRO A 22 8.16 6.45 -2.86
CA PRO A 22 7.59 5.11 -3.05
C PRO A 22 6.95 4.94 -4.41
N LYS A 23 6.87 3.71 -4.86
CA LYS A 23 6.23 3.35 -6.12
C LYS A 23 5.16 2.30 -5.89
N VAL A 24 4.14 2.33 -6.74
CA VAL A 24 3.12 1.29 -6.77
C VAL A 24 3.69 0.09 -7.51
N ILE A 25 3.78 -1.05 -6.85
CA ILE A 25 4.33 -2.24 -7.50
C ILE A 25 3.27 -3.31 -7.77
N ALA A 26 2.11 -3.19 -7.15
CA ALA A 26 1.02 -4.13 -7.41
C ALA A 26 -0.27 -3.48 -6.99
N LYS A 27 -1.35 -3.84 -7.67
CA LYS A 27 -2.66 -3.37 -7.27
C LYS A 27 -3.70 -4.32 -7.84
N GLY A 28 -4.87 -4.34 -7.21
CA GLY A 28 -5.93 -5.19 -7.70
C GLY A 28 -7.19 -5.02 -6.88
N SER A 29 -8.26 -5.62 -7.38
CA SER A 29 -9.56 -5.60 -6.74
C SER A 29 -10.07 -7.02 -6.59
N GLY A 30 -10.99 -7.20 -5.66
CA GLY A 30 -11.65 -8.49 -5.49
C GLY A 30 -10.66 -9.60 -5.17
N LYS A 31 -10.70 -10.64 -5.95
CA LYS A 31 -9.84 -11.80 -5.71
C LYS A 31 -8.36 -11.44 -5.80
N ILE A 32 -8.01 -10.58 -6.73
CA ILE A 32 -6.62 -10.17 -6.86
C ILE A 32 -6.17 -9.43 -5.60
N ALA A 33 -7.04 -8.58 -5.06
CA ALA A 33 -6.71 -7.88 -3.82
C ALA A 33 -6.47 -8.85 -2.69
N GLU A 34 -7.31 -9.89 -2.60
CA GLU A 34 -7.14 -10.89 -1.56
C GLU A 34 -5.81 -11.61 -1.71
N ASN A 35 -5.44 -11.92 -2.95
CA ASN A 35 -4.16 -12.59 -3.20
C ASN A 35 -2.99 -11.71 -2.81
N ILE A 36 -3.07 -10.42 -3.10
CA ILE A 36 -2.00 -9.49 -2.72
C ILE A 36 -1.84 -9.46 -1.21
N ILE A 37 -2.95 -9.38 -0.49
CA ILE A 37 -2.91 -9.33 0.96
C ILE A 37 -2.35 -10.61 1.54
N GLU A 38 -2.76 -11.75 0.99
CA GLU A 38 -2.25 -13.03 1.46
C GLU A 38 -0.76 -13.17 1.24
N LEU A 39 -0.29 -12.78 0.07
CA LEU A 39 1.15 -12.84 -0.20
C LEU A 39 1.93 -11.94 0.73
N ALA A 40 1.39 -10.76 1.02
CA ALA A 40 2.05 -9.85 1.94
C ALA A 40 2.19 -10.50 3.31
N LYS A 41 1.12 -11.15 3.78
CA LYS A 41 1.17 -11.79 5.07
C LYS A 41 2.16 -12.94 5.09
N GLU A 42 2.20 -13.71 4.02
CA GLU A 42 3.14 -14.83 3.94
C GLU A 42 4.58 -14.39 3.99
N HIS A 43 4.86 -13.21 3.48
CA HIS A 43 6.22 -12.70 3.44
C HIS A 43 6.53 -11.73 4.57
N GLY A 44 5.63 -11.63 5.54
CA GLY A 44 5.88 -10.76 6.68
C GLY A 44 5.83 -9.27 6.36
N ILE A 45 5.17 -8.91 5.28
CA ILE A 45 5.05 -7.51 4.90
C ILE A 45 3.85 -6.92 5.64
N PRO A 46 4.02 -5.78 6.32
CA PRO A 46 2.91 -5.18 7.06
C PRO A 46 1.75 -4.80 6.14
N VAL A 47 0.55 -5.03 6.60
CA VAL A 47 -0.66 -4.69 5.87
C VAL A 47 -1.45 -3.71 6.71
N GLN A 48 -1.76 -2.57 6.12
CA GLN A 48 -2.48 -1.51 6.80
C GLN A 48 -3.78 -1.25 6.08
N SER A 49 -4.86 -1.12 6.84
CA SER A 49 -6.16 -0.86 6.24
C SER A 49 -6.41 0.64 6.20
N ASP A 50 -6.62 1.17 5.01
CA ASP A 50 -6.89 2.59 4.81
C ASP A 50 -7.68 2.74 3.51
N PRO A 51 -9.00 2.57 3.60
CA PRO A 51 -9.83 2.55 2.39
C PRO A 51 -9.71 3.80 1.53
N ASP A 52 -9.62 4.97 2.15
CA ASP A 52 -9.53 6.20 1.37
C ASP A 52 -8.23 6.29 0.61
N LEU A 53 -7.13 5.94 1.26
CA LEU A 53 -5.83 6.00 0.62
C LEU A 53 -5.74 4.96 -0.50
N VAL A 54 -6.25 3.76 -0.26
CA VAL A 54 -6.23 2.72 -1.28
C VAL A 54 -7.01 3.15 -2.51
N GLU A 55 -8.14 3.80 -2.30
CA GLU A 55 -8.94 4.25 -3.43
C GLU A 55 -8.16 5.21 -4.31
N VAL A 56 -7.44 6.14 -3.70
CA VAL A 56 -6.65 7.09 -4.47
C VAL A 56 -5.45 6.42 -5.11
N LEU A 57 -4.75 5.57 -4.36
CA LEU A 57 -3.58 4.90 -4.89
C LEU A 57 -3.91 3.96 -6.04
N SER A 58 -5.12 3.40 -6.04
CA SER A 58 -5.49 2.45 -7.08
C SER A 58 -5.63 3.11 -8.45
N THR A 59 -5.67 4.44 -8.50
CA THR A 59 -5.72 5.14 -9.79
C THR A 59 -4.34 5.27 -10.42
N LEU A 60 -3.29 4.99 -9.68
CA LEU A 60 -1.93 5.09 -10.22
C LEU A 60 -1.58 3.83 -10.99
N LYS A 61 -0.62 3.95 -11.88
CA LYS A 61 -0.18 2.82 -12.68
C LYS A 61 0.90 2.04 -11.96
N ILE A 62 1.05 0.78 -12.34
CA ILE A 62 2.14 -0.04 -11.81
C ILE A 62 3.45 0.64 -12.18
N ASN A 63 4.34 0.71 -11.21
CA ASN A 63 5.67 1.35 -11.31
C ASN A 63 5.61 2.86 -11.29
N GLU A 64 4.44 3.44 -11.06
CA GLU A 64 4.32 4.88 -10.96
C GLU A 64 4.71 5.34 -9.56
N GLU A 65 5.45 6.43 -9.47
CA GLU A 65 5.77 7.04 -8.19
C GLU A 65 4.55 7.73 -7.64
N ILE A 66 4.42 7.75 -6.32
CA ILE A 66 3.29 8.47 -5.73
C ILE A 66 3.45 9.95 -6.01
N PRO A 67 2.36 10.66 -6.31
CA PRO A 67 2.45 12.09 -6.58
C PRO A 67 2.63 12.90 -5.29
N PRO A 68 3.16 14.12 -5.40
CA PRO A 68 3.37 14.95 -4.21
C PRO A 68 2.14 15.14 -3.34
N SER A 69 0.96 15.13 -3.93
CA SER A 69 -0.26 15.31 -3.16
C SER A 69 -0.50 14.20 -2.17
N LEU A 70 0.17 13.05 -2.32
CA LEU A 70 -0.01 11.93 -1.41
C LEU A 70 1.19 11.73 -0.49
N TYR A 71 2.18 12.59 -0.54
CA TYR A 71 3.39 12.40 0.25
C TYR A 71 3.10 12.29 1.74
N ILE A 72 2.26 13.18 2.25
CA ILE A 72 2.01 13.20 3.70
C ILE A 72 1.29 11.93 4.14
N ALA A 73 0.26 11.55 3.39
CA ALA A 73 -0.52 10.36 3.76
C ALA A 73 0.34 9.11 3.73
N VAL A 74 1.17 8.97 2.69
CA VAL A 74 2.01 7.79 2.58
C VAL A 74 3.14 7.82 3.60
N ALA A 75 3.65 9.02 3.90
CA ALA A 75 4.69 9.12 4.91
C ALA A 75 4.18 8.69 6.28
N GLU A 76 2.93 9.03 6.59
CA GLU A 76 2.34 8.59 7.85
C GLU A 76 2.20 7.08 7.90
N LEU A 77 1.80 6.48 6.79
CA LEU A 77 1.71 5.04 6.71
C LEU A 77 3.07 4.38 6.92
N LEU A 78 4.10 4.90 6.26
CA LEU A 78 5.44 4.34 6.38
C LEU A 78 6.01 4.53 7.78
N ALA A 79 5.70 5.65 8.41
CA ALA A 79 6.14 5.88 9.78
C ALA A 79 5.54 4.86 10.72
N PHE A 80 4.27 4.52 10.51
CA PHE A 80 3.63 3.51 11.32
C PHE A 80 4.29 2.15 11.13
N VAL A 81 4.60 1.81 9.89
CA VAL A 81 5.24 0.54 9.58
C VAL A 81 6.63 0.47 10.22
N TYR A 82 7.40 1.55 10.11
CA TYR A 82 8.72 1.58 10.74
C TYR A 82 8.62 1.46 12.25
N SER A 83 7.61 2.07 12.83
CA SER A 83 7.40 1.96 14.26
C SER A 83 7.16 0.52 14.68
N LEU A 84 6.37 -0.20 13.91
CA LEU A 84 6.14 -1.61 14.20
C LEU A 84 7.42 -2.40 14.11
N ASN A 85 8.20 -2.16 13.06
CA ASN A 85 9.44 -2.90 12.87
C ASN A 85 10.45 -2.61 13.97
N SER A 86 10.55 -1.36 14.39
CA SER A 86 11.53 -1.03 15.40
C SER A 86 11.18 -1.62 16.76
N LYS A 87 9.93 -1.96 16.98
CA LYS A 87 9.54 -2.58 18.23
C LYS A 87 9.81 -4.05 18.28
N LYS A 88 10.14 -4.61 17.16
CA LYS A 88 10.42 -6.01 17.09
C LYS A 88 11.82 -6.26 17.41
N LYS A 89 12.31 -6.21 18.38
CA LYS A 89 13.72 -6.42 18.59
C LYS A 89 14.03 -7.76 19.17
#